data_48ace90e658d50a1faf114561764cdd5
#
_entry.id   48ace90e658d50a1faf114561764cdd5
#
_cell.length_a   1.000
_cell.length_b   1.000
_cell.length_c   1.000
_cell.angle_alpha   90.00
_cell.angle_beta   90.00
_cell.angle_gamma   90.00
#
_symmetry.space_group_name_H-M   'P 1'
#
loop_
_entity.id
_entity.type
_entity.pdbx_description
1 polymer ?
#
loop_
_entity_poly.entity_id
_entity_poly.type
_entity_poly.pdbx_seq_one_letter_code
_entity_poly.pdbx_strand_id
1 'polypeptide(L)'
;MSSFLKDLTPFYGTGEKNAEGKTLEQFLEDYDPYKYRTPCCTTDTVVFSYNGQPVSEDTVFKVLLVKRKNHPSIGFWALPGGFINLEENLEDTARRELEEETGVKGLAVEQFACYGDWNRDPRARVITTAYMALTEESQVKIQAGDDAADAAWCTIHADETSRKETKEYSEVTYALKAENREKEISLCAVVKKTERKGLIREKKYTVSDGGGIAVDHAAVIVQAYLLLKKRIRETGLL
;
A
#
# COMPACT_ATOMS: atom_id res chain seq x y z
N MET A 1 1.83 31.23 14.18
CA MET A 1 2.50 29.94 14.55
C MET A 1 3.91 29.93 14.02
N SER A 2 4.85 29.26 14.67
CA SER A 2 6.17 29.05 14.07
C SER A 2 6.02 28.13 12.85
N SER A 3 6.85 28.32 11.83
CA SER A 3 6.92 27.44 10.65
C SER A 3 7.06 25.97 11.07
N PHE A 4 6.48 25.05 10.29
CA PHE A 4 6.67 23.60 10.46
C PHE A 4 8.15 23.21 10.29
N LEU A 5 8.83 23.85 9.34
CA LEU A 5 10.26 23.62 9.08
C LEU A 5 11.13 24.69 9.78
N LYS A 6 12.30 24.29 10.27
CA LYS A 6 13.30 25.18 10.87
C LYS A 6 14.11 25.94 9.81
N ASP A 7 14.45 25.27 8.71
CA ASP A 7 15.19 25.88 7.60
C ASP A 7 14.24 26.28 6.48
N LEU A 8 14.10 27.58 6.27
CA LEU A 8 13.27 28.17 5.24
C LEU A 8 14.05 28.56 3.98
N THR A 9 15.38 28.40 3.96
CA THR A 9 16.26 28.82 2.87
C THR A 9 15.79 28.37 1.49
N PRO A 10 15.36 27.11 1.29
CA PRO A 10 14.90 26.63 -0.03
C PRO A 10 13.57 27.27 -0.51
N PHE A 11 12.85 27.97 0.36
CA PHE A 11 11.48 28.44 0.10
C PHE A 11 11.38 29.96 -0.14
N TYR A 12 12.46 30.72 -0.05
CA TYR A 12 12.42 32.17 -0.25
C TYR A 12 12.09 32.61 -1.70
N GLY A 13 12.30 31.74 -2.66
CA GLY A 13 12.08 32.08 -4.08
C GLY A 13 12.94 33.26 -4.51
N THR A 14 12.32 34.33 -5.05
CA THR A 14 13.00 35.57 -5.45
C THR A 14 13.23 36.51 -4.28
N GLY A 15 12.70 36.21 -3.09
CA GLY A 15 12.73 37.09 -1.91
C GLY A 15 11.74 38.24 -1.94
N GLU A 16 10.86 38.29 -2.95
CA GLU A 16 9.84 39.34 -3.07
C GLU A 16 8.70 39.14 -2.06
N LYS A 17 8.04 40.22 -1.72
CA LYS A 17 6.82 40.19 -0.92
C LYS A 17 5.65 39.69 -1.77
N ASN A 18 4.72 38.98 -1.13
CA ASN A 18 3.50 38.52 -1.80
C ASN A 18 2.53 39.72 -2.13
N ALA A 19 1.40 39.42 -2.76
CA ALA A 19 0.39 40.40 -3.12
C ALA A 19 -0.21 41.17 -1.94
N GLU A 20 -0.10 40.62 -0.69
CA GLU A 20 -0.51 41.27 0.54
C GLU A 20 0.62 42.08 1.19
N GLY A 21 1.80 42.15 0.58
CA GLY A 21 2.97 42.87 1.06
C GLY A 21 3.73 42.14 2.17
N LYS A 22 3.50 40.81 2.38
CA LYS A 22 4.13 39.99 3.43
C LYS A 22 5.38 39.30 2.91
N THR A 23 6.40 39.19 3.75
CA THR A 23 7.53 38.26 3.55
C THR A 23 7.09 36.82 3.76
N LEU A 24 7.94 35.83 3.44
CA LEU A 24 7.68 34.41 3.71
C LEU A 24 7.41 34.17 5.21
N GLU A 25 8.21 34.73 6.10
CA GLU A 25 8.06 34.57 7.54
C GLU A 25 6.71 35.12 8.01
N GLN A 26 6.36 36.35 7.59
CA GLN A 26 5.08 36.98 7.95
C GLN A 26 3.89 36.16 7.42
N PHE A 27 4.01 35.61 6.22
CA PHE A 27 2.98 34.73 5.65
C PHE A 27 2.83 33.46 6.47
N LEU A 28 3.93 32.79 6.85
CA LEU A 28 3.90 31.56 7.63
C LEU A 28 3.41 31.77 9.07
N GLU A 29 3.69 32.95 9.64
CA GLU A 29 3.23 33.33 10.98
C GLU A 29 1.71 33.47 11.05
N ASP A 30 1.10 33.99 9.96
CA ASP A 30 -0.34 34.18 9.80
C ASP A 30 -1.06 32.93 9.25
N TYR A 31 -0.31 31.94 8.74
CA TYR A 31 -0.90 30.75 8.13
C TYR A 31 -1.50 29.82 9.18
N ASP A 32 -2.79 29.49 9.01
CA ASP A 32 -3.47 28.49 9.82
C ASP A 32 -3.54 27.14 9.05
N PRO A 33 -2.70 26.15 9.41
CA PRO A 33 -2.70 24.84 8.76
C PRO A 33 -3.96 24.04 9.08
N TYR A 34 -4.77 24.43 10.05
CA TYR A 34 -6.00 23.75 10.46
C TYR A 34 -7.26 24.42 9.92
N LYS A 35 -7.12 25.49 9.12
CA LYS A 35 -8.25 26.16 8.47
C LYS A 35 -9.14 25.19 7.67
N TYR A 36 -8.55 24.18 7.08
CA TYR A 36 -9.25 23.10 6.38
C TYR A 36 -8.97 21.76 7.05
N ARG A 37 -9.98 20.88 7.06
CA ARG A 37 -9.77 19.51 7.54
C ARG A 37 -8.77 18.80 6.62
N THR A 38 -7.72 18.28 7.20
CA THR A 38 -6.69 17.52 6.49
C THR A 38 -7.03 16.02 6.50
N PRO A 39 -6.81 15.30 5.39
CA PRO A 39 -6.89 13.84 5.42
C PRO A 39 -5.75 13.27 6.27
N CYS A 40 -6.01 12.11 6.88
CA CYS A 40 -4.96 11.30 7.48
C CYS A 40 -4.21 10.56 6.37
N CYS A 41 -2.91 10.41 6.51
CA CYS A 41 -2.08 9.63 5.60
C CYS A 41 -1.60 8.35 6.28
N THR A 42 -1.59 7.24 5.53
CA THR A 42 -1.08 5.93 5.95
C THR A 42 -0.16 5.34 4.89
N THR A 43 0.57 4.30 5.25
CA THR A 43 1.24 3.42 4.30
C THR A 43 0.74 1.99 4.48
N ASP A 44 0.61 1.23 3.38
CA ASP A 44 0.33 -0.20 3.37
C ASP A 44 1.40 -0.90 2.53
N THR A 45 2.03 -1.96 3.07
CA THR A 45 3.16 -2.62 2.41
C THR A 45 2.83 -4.04 2.01
N VAL A 46 2.88 -4.35 0.71
CA VAL A 46 2.77 -5.71 0.16
C VAL A 46 4.15 -6.34 0.16
N VAL A 47 4.43 -7.21 1.12
CA VAL A 47 5.68 -7.96 1.15
C VAL A 47 5.46 -9.32 0.52
N PHE A 48 6.15 -9.57 -0.58
CA PHE A 48 6.21 -10.89 -1.21
C PHE A 48 7.42 -11.66 -0.73
N SER A 49 7.26 -12.97 -0.57
CA SER A 49 8.39 -13.88 -0.41
C SER A 49 8.36 -15.03 -1.41
N TYR A 50 9.53 -15.61 -1.64
CA TYR A 50 9.74 -16.79 -2.47
C TYR A 50 10.78 -17.70 -1.82
N ASN A 51 10.85 -18.96 -2.25
CA ASN A 51 11.80 -19.93 -1.74
C ASN A 51 12.90 -20.22 -2.79
N GLY A 52 14.12 -19.91 -2.43
CA GLY A 52 15.42 -20.49 -2.78
C GLY A 52 15.76 -20.78 -4.23
N GLN A 53 15.21 -20.09 -5.23
CA GLN A 53 15.62 -20.23 -6.64
C GLN A 53 15.52 -18.88 -7.36
N PRO A 54 16.18 -18.71 -8.51
CA PRO A 54 15.95 -17.53 -9.32
C PRO A 54 14.44 -17.33 -9.56
N VAL A 55 13.99 -16.10 -9.38
CA VAL A 55 12.57 -15.75 -9.57
C VAL A 55 12.21 -15.91 -11.05
N SER A 56 11.15 -16.69 -11.33
CA SER A 56 10.62 -16.95 -12.68
C SER A 56 9.11 -16.77 -12.73
N GLU A 57 8.52 -16.94 -13.91
CA GLU A 57 7.05 -16.91 -14.05
C GLU A 57 6.34 -18.00 -13.23
N ASP A 58 6.99 -19.13 -13.04
CA ASP A 58 6.46 -20.27 -12.28
C ASP A 58 6.68 -20.15 -10.76
N THR A 59 7.38 -19.11 -10.33
CA THR A 59 7.65 -18.89 -8.90
C THR A 59 6.33 -18.73 -8.15
N VAL A 60 6.17 -19.56 -7.11
CA VAL A 60 5.08 -19.45 -6.16
C VAL A 60 5.46 -18.40 -5.12
N PHE A 61 4.68 -17.32 -5.08
CA PHE A 61 4.87 -16.26 -4.10
C PHE A 61 3.97 -16.46 -2.90
N LYS A 62 4.46 -15.98 -1.75
CA LYS A 62 3.64 -15.74 -0.57
C LYS A 62 3.52 -14.25 -0.32
N VAL A 63 2.46 -13.83 0.33
CA VAL A 63 2.26 -12.47 0.83
C VAL A 63 2.24 -12.50 2.35
N LEU A 64 2.88 -11.50 2.97
CA LEU A 64 2.80 -11.29 4.40
C LEU A 64 1.49 -10.59 4.76
N LEU A 65 0.73 -11.20 5.65
CA LEU A 65 -0.51 -10.64 6.19
C LEU A 65 -0.46 -10.60 7.71
N VAL A 66 -1.09 -9.59 8.28
CA VAL A 66 -1.30 -9.43 9.72
C VAL A 66 -2.78 -9.56 10.05
N LYS A 67 -3.13 -10.24 11.14
CA LYS A 67 -4.51 -10.36 11.60
C LYS A 67 -4.87 -9.16 12.46
N ARG A 68 -5.92 -8.44 12.09
CA ARG A 68 -6.36 -7.25 12.82
C ARG A 68 -6.92 -7.59 14.19
N LYS A 69 -6.39 -6.95 15.22
CA LYS A 69 -6.79 -7.11 16.61
C LYS A 69 -7.91 -6.13 17.00
N ASN A 70 -7.99 -5.00 16.29
CA ASN A 70 -8.86 -3.88 16.58
C ASN A 70 -9.75 -3.49 15.39
N HIS A 71 -10.80 -2.68 15.65
CA HIS A 71 -11.61 -2.06 14.61
C HIS A 71 -10.83 -1.00 13.81
N PRO A 72 -11.24 -0.76 12.55
CA PRO A 72 -12.22 -1.49 11.75
C PRO A 72 -11.70 -2.86 11.29
N SER A 73 -12.61 -3.73 10.81
CA SER A 73 -12.29 -5.06 10.25
C SER A 73 -11.58 -6.00 11.24
N ILE A 74 -11.98 -5.97 12.52
CA ILE A 74 -11.43 -6.88 13.55
C ILE A 74 -11.53 -8.34 13.10
N GLY A 75 -10.46 -9.10 13.28
CA GLY A 75 -10.37 -10.53 12.92
C GLY A 75 -10.06 -10.78 11.43
N PHE A 76 -10.12 -9.77 10.56
CA PHE A 76 -9.74 -9.87 9.16
C PHE A 76 -8.21 -9.77 9.02
N TRP A 77 -7.72 -10.26 7.88
CA TRP A 77 -6.31 -10.16 7.51
C TRP A 77 -6.06 -8.89 6.71
N ALA A 78 -4.94 -8.25 6.94
CA ALA A 78 -4.59 -6.97 6.35
C ALA A 78 -3.12 -6.95 5.91
N LEU A 79 -2.75 -6.01 5.09
CA LEU A 79 -1.35 -5.67 4.85
C LEU A 79 -0.78 -5.01 6.11
N PRO A 80 0.49 -5.21 6.44
CA PRO A 80 1.18 -4.40 7.42
C PRO A 80 1.22 -2.94 6.98
N GLY A 81 0.97 -2.03 7.93
CA GLY A 81 0.91 -0.61 7.65
C GLY A 81 0.15 0.20 8.68
N GLY A 82 0.38 1.51 8.70
CA GLY A 82 -0.20 2.41 9.67
C GLY A 82 -0.06 3.88 9.32
N PHE A 83 -0.32 4.73 10.31
CA PHE A 83 -0.29 6.18 10.14
C PHE A 83 1.14 6.73 10.08
N ILE A 84 1.32 7.76 9.24
CA ILE A 84 2.59 8.50 9.19
C ILE A 84 2.80 9.31 10.46
N ASN A 85 4.05 9.47 10.88
CA ASN A 85 4.45 10.50 11.83
C ASN A 85 4.75 11.81 11.06
N LEU A 86 4.53 12.97 11.72
CA LEU A 86 4.64 14.27 11.05
C LEU A 86 6.05 14.58 10.50
N GLU A 87 7.10 14.06 11.14
CA GLU A 87 8.50 14.29 10.75
C GLU A 87 9.12 13.05 10.09
N GLU A 88 8.31 12.16 9.51
CA GLU A 88 8.74 10.91 8.91
C GLU A 88 8.44 10.88 7.40
N ASN A 89 9.39 10.42 6.59
CA ASN A 89 9.10 10.19 5.16
C ASN A 89 8.24 8.93 4.99
N LEU A 90 7.49 8.87 3.89
CA LEU A 90 6.54 7.77 3.65
C LEU A 90 7.22 6.39 3.61
N GLU A 91 8.40 6.29 2.99
CA GLU A 91 9.16 5.04 2.97
C GLU A 91 9.70 4.64 4.34
N ASP A 92 10.00 5.60 5.22
CA ASP A 92 10.44 5.33 6.58
C ASP A 92 9.27 4.83 7.43
N THR A 93 8.08 5.45 7.26
CA THR A 93 6.83 4.93 7.83
C THR A 93 6.57 3.48 7.39
N ALA A 94 6.67 3.19 6.08
CA ALA A 94 6.43 1.86 5.56
C ALA A 94 7.38 0.81 6.18
N ARG A 95 8.66 1.15 6.38
CA ARG A 95 9.63 0.27 7.05
C ARG A 95 9.37 0.12 8.54
N ARG A 96 9.04 1.23 9.23
CA ARG A 96 8.74 1.22 10.66
C ARG A 96 7.51 0.36 10.97
N GLU A 97 6.40 0.59 10.27
CA GLU A 97 5.17 -0.18 10.46
C GLU A 97 5.38 -1.68 10.16
N LEU A 98 6.14 -1.98 9.08
CA LEU A 98 6.50 -3.36 8.75
C LEU A 98 7.29 -4.01 9.89
N GLU A 99 8.27 -3.30 10.46
CA GLU A 99 9.05 -3.80 11.59
C GLU A 99 8.19 -3.97 12.85
N GLU A 100 7.38 -2.96 13.21
CA GLU A 100 6.55 -2.96 14.41
C GLU A 100 5.49 -4.07 14.39
N GLU A 101 4.84 -4.27 13.25
CA GLU A 101 3.76 -5.26 13.13
C GLU A 101 4.23 -6.70 12.84
N THR A 102 5.41 -6.87 12.25
CA THR A 102 5.85 -8.19 11.75
C THR A 102 7.26 -8.60 12.12
N GLY A 103 8.06 -7.71 12.72
CA GLY A 103 9.47 -7.93 13.03
C GLY A 103 10.40 -7.91 11.81
N VAL A 104 9.89 -7.69 10.61
CA VAL A 104 10.67 -7.71 9.37
C VAL A 104 11.42 -6.39 9.18
N LYS A 105 12.74 -6.46 8.98
CA LYS A 105 13.65 -5.31 8.90
C LYS A 105 14.48 -5.31 7.61
N GLY A 106 14.94 -4.11 7.24
CA GLY A 106 16.00 -3.92 6.24
C GLY A 106 15.60 -4.20 4.81
N LEU A 107 14.33 -4.39 4.51
CA LEU A 107 13.86 -4.58 3.14
C LEU A 107 13.86 -3.25 2.38
N ALA A 108 14.25 -3.33 1.11
CA ALA A 108 13.96 -2.26 0.16
C ALA A 108 12.46 -2.24 -0.11
N VAL A 109 11.86 -1.07 0.02
CA VAL A 109 10.44 -0.84 -0.28
C VAL A 109 10.32 0.07 -1.49
N GLU A 110 9.37 -0.22 -2.36
CA GLU A 110 9.07 0.57 -3.55
C GLU A 110 7.64 1.04 -3.54
N GLN A 111 7.43 2.34 -3.66
CA GLN A 111 6.10 2.92 -3.85
C GLN A 111 5.56 2.53 -5.23
N PHE A 112 4.34 1.99 -5.30
CA PHE A 112 3.75 1.61 -6.59
C PHE A 112 2.36 2.20 -6.85
N ALA A 113 1.64 2.63 -5.80
CA ALA A 113 0.30 3.18 -5.94
C ALA A 113 -0.07 4.10 -4.76
N CYS A 114 -1.19 4.81 -4.95
CA CYS A 114 -1.88 5.56 -3.90
C CYS A 114 -3.37 5.22 -3.96
N TYR A 115 -3.98 4.92 -2.83
CA TYR A 115 -5.39 4.61 -2.69
C TYR A 115 -6.07 5.72 -1.88
N GLY A 116 -6.98 6.45 -2.53
CA GLY A 116 -7.58 7.62 -1.94
C GLY A 116 -9.08 7.71 -2.18
N ASP A 117 -9.81 6.61 -2.34
CA ASP A 117 -11.27 6.64 -2.40
C ASP A 117 -11.82 7.22 -1.10
N TRP A 118 -12.79 8.15 -1.21
CA TRP A 118 -13.23 8.95 -0.06
C TRP A 118 -13.86 8.12 1.06
N ASN A 119 -14.35 6.94 0.74
CA ASN A 119 -15.08 6.02 1.62
C ASN A 119 -14.29 4.75 1.96
N ARG A 120 -12.94 4.76 1.78
CA ARG A 120 -12.12 3.58 2.06
C ARG A 120 -11.93 3.27 3.54
N ASP A 121 -12.11 4.26 4.42
CA ASP A 121 -11.95 4.10 5.87
C ASP A 121 -13.10 4.80 6.61
N PRO A 122 -13.81 4.10 7.53
CA PRO A 122 -14.95 4.68 8.24
C PRO A 122 -14.55 5.69 9.32
N ARG A 123 -13.29 5.74 9.75
CA ARG A 123 -12.82 6.59 10.85
C ARG A 123 -12.61 8.04 10.43
N ALA A 124 -12.07 8.24 9.21
CA ALA A 124 -11.72 9.56 8.69
C ALA A 124 -11.50 9.51 7.18
N ARG A 125 -11.23 10.68 6.59
CA ARG A 125 -10.65 10.76 5.24
C ARG A 125 -9.22 10.25 5.29
N VAL A 126 -8.99 9.01 4.87
CA VAL A 126 -7.66 8.38 4.86
C VAL A 126 -7.17 8.19 3.43
N ILE A 127 -5.92 8.53 3.18
CA ILE A 127 -5.21 8.28 1.92
C ILE A 127 -4.02 7.38 2.27
N THR A 128 -3.90 6.24 1.60
CA THR A 128 -2.74 5.36 1.80
C THR A 128 -1.83 5.36 0.59
N THR A 129 -0.53 5.37 0.87
CA THR A 129 0.52 5.12 -0.12
C THR A 129 0.91 3.65 -0.02
N ALA A 130 0.75 2.93 -1.12
CA ALA A 130 1.02 1.51 -1.20
C ALA A 130 2.47 1.24 -1.62
N TYR A 131 3.16 0.45 -0.82
CA TYR A 131 4.53 -0.02 -1.06
C TYR A 131 4.55 -1.50 -1.34
N MET A 132 5.58 -1.96 -2.04
CA MET A 132 5.87 -3.38 -2.21
C MET A 132 7.33 -3.68 -1.91
N ALA A 133 7.59 -4.89 -1.40
CA ALA A 133 8.90 -5.44 -1.15
C ALA A 133 8.95 -6.90 -1.59
N LEU A 134 10.15 -7.40 -1.88
CA LEU A 134 10.40 -8.79 -2.23
C LEU A 134 11.58 -9.31 -1.44
N THR A 135 11.45 -10.51 -0.86
CA THR A 135 12.50 -11.16 -0.09
C THR A 135 12.52 -12.67 -0.30
N GLU A 136 13.64 -13.29 -0.07
CA GLU A 136 13.70 -14.74 0.13
C GLU A 136 13.14 -15.07 1.53
N GLU A 137 12.23 -16.05 1.64
CA GLU A 137 11.53 -16.36 2.90
C GLU A 137 12.49 -16.73 4.03
N SER A 138 13.61 -17.39 3.70
CA SER A 138 14.64 -17.79 4.67
C SER A 138 15.38 -16.62 5.31
N GLN A 139 15.38 -15.45 4.67
CA GLN A 139 16.09 -14.25 5.14
C GLN A 139 15.32 -13.47 6.20
N VAL A 140 14.04 -13.74 6.38
CA VAL A 140 13.19 -12.99 7.28
C VAL A 140 12.43 -13.92 8.25
N LYS A 141 12.42 -13.55 9.53
CA LYS A 141 11.56 -14.19 10.54
C LYS A 141 10.42 -13.23 10.85
N ILE A 142 9.19 -13.72 10.69
CA ILE A 142 8.00 -12.96 11.04
C ILE A 142 7.60 -13.25 12.48
N GLN A 143 7.16 -12.20 13.17
CA GLN A 143 6.59 -12.29 14.50
C GLN A 143 5.51 -11.22 14.62
N ALA A 144 4.29 -11.58 15.01
CA ALA A 144 3.24 -10.62 15.25
C ALA A 144 3.67 -9.59 16.29
N GLY A 145 3.55 -8.32 15.97
CA GLY A 145 3.80 -7.21 16.89
C GLY A 145 2.60 -6.95 17.81
N ASP A 146 2.73 -5.95 18.68
CA ASP A 146 1.75 -5.68 19.74
C ASP A 146 0.34 -5.35 19.23
N ASP A 147 0.21 -4.74 18.07
CA ASP A 147 -1.07 -4.35 17.46
C ASP A 147 -1.67 -5.42 16.53
N ALA A 148 -0.92 -6.45 16.18
CA ALA A 148 -1.38 -7.61 15.40
C ALA A 148 -1.78 -8.77 16.31
N ALA A 149 -2.89 -9.45 16.01
CA ALA A 149 -3.28 -10.68 16.70
C ALA A 149 -2.44 -11.88 16.21
N ASP A 150 -1.97 -11.84 14.97
CA ASP A 150 -1.14 -12.86 14.32
C ASP A 150 -0.50 -12.28 13.06
N ALA A 151 0.59 -12.90 12.58
CA ALA A 151 1.22 -12.63 11.30
C ALA A 151 1.47 -13.94 10.54
N ALA A 152 1.29 -13.95 9.23
CA ALA A 152 1.43 -15.17 8.43
C ALA A 152 1.91 -14.89 7.00
N TRP A 153 2.78 -15.78 6.50
CA TRP A 153 3.02 -15.93 5.08
C TRP A 153 1.89 -16.76 4.46
N CYS A 154 1.14 -16.16 3.53
CA CYS A 154 0.08 -16.84 2.80
C CYS A 154 0.50 -17.04 1.35
N THR A 155 0.47 -18.28 0.84
CA THR A 155 0.65 -18.56 -0.59
C THR A 155 -0.45 -17.87 -1.37
N ILE A 156 -0.08 -17.15 -2.45
CA ILE A 156 -1.03 -16.33 -3.17
C ILE A 156 -1.13 -16.71 -4.65
N HIS A 157 -2.37 -16.65 -5.15
CA HIS A 157 -2.72 -16.73 -6.56
C HIS A 157 -3.77 -15.65 -6.88
N ALA A 158 -3.63 -15.02 -8.04
CA ALA A 158 -4.63 -14.08 -8.55
C ALA A 158 -5.04 -14.54 -9.96
N ASP A 159 -6.09 -15.34 -10.01
CA ASP A 159 -6.57 -15.97 -11.24
C ASP A 159 -7.60 -15.07 -11.94
N GLU A 160 -7.42 -14.85 -13.23
CA GLU A 160 -8.42 -14.16 -14.05
C GLU A 160 -9.66 -15.06 -14.19
N THR A 161 -10.81 -14.56 -13.74
CA THR A 161 -12.08 -15.28 -13.79
C THR A 161 -13.03 -14.78 -14.87
N SER A 162 -12.91 -13.51 -15.24
CA SER A 162 -13.66 -12.94 -16.36
C SER A 162 -12.92 -11.77 -17.00
N ARG A 163 -13.16 -11.58 -18.30
CA ARG A 163 -12.64 -10.45 -19.07
C ARG A 163 -13.70 -9.90 -19.98
N LYS A 164 -13.86 -8.58 -19.96
CA LYS A 164 -14.68 -7.83 -20.91
C LYS A 164 -13.82 -6.78 -21.59
N GLU A 165 -13.85 -6.75 -22.89
CA GLU A 165 -13.09 -5.81 -23.71
C GLU A 165 -14.03 -4.96 -24.54
N THR A 166 -13.81 -3.66 -24.56
CA THR A 166 -14.42 -2.70 -25.46
C THR A 166 -13.34 -1.93 -26.21
N LYS A 167 -13.72 -1.02 -27.12
CA LYS A 167 -12.75 -0.14 -27.77
C LYS A 167 -12.05 0.78 -26.78
N GLU A 168 -12.73 1.20 -25.70
CA GLU A 168 -12.27 2.21 -24.76
C GLU A 168 -11.75 1.62 -23.44
N TYR A 169 -12.29 0.48 -23.01
CA TYR A 169 -12.01 -0.11 -21.71
C TYR A 169 -11.71 -1.60 -21.77
N SER A 170 -10.90 -2.03 -20.84
CA SER A 170 -10.72 -3.42 -20.43
C SER A 170 -11.21 -3.55 -18.98
N GLU A 171 -12.06 -4.51 -18.72
CA GLU A 171 -12.50 -4.88 -17.37
C GLU A 171 -12.12 -6.35 -17.13
N VAL A 172 -11.34 -6.61 -16.08
CA VAL A 172 -10.87 -7.95 -15.73
C VAL A 172 -11.21 -8.22 -14.28
N THR A 173 -11.82 -9.36 -13.99
CA THR A 173 -12.08 -9.81 -12.62
C THR A 173 -11.07 -10.88 -12.23
N TYR A 174 -10.50 -10.73 -11.05
CA TYR A 174 -9.54 -11.66 -10.45
C TYR A 174 -10.12 -12.29 -9.19
N ALA A 175 -9.93 -13.61 -9.05
CA ALA A 175 -10.06 -14.29 -7.76
C ALA A 175 -8.69 -14.32 -7.08
N LEU A 176 -8.53 -13.55 -6.02
CA LEU A 176 -7.35 -13.57 -5.17
C LEU A 176 -7.53 -14.63 -4.10
N LYS A 177 -6.68 -15.65 -4.11
CA LYS A 177 -6.60 -16.66 -3.05
C LYS A 177 -5.34 -16.42 -2.23
N ALA A 178 -5.47 -16.47 -0.91
CA ALA A 178 -4.34 -16.40 0.01
C ALA A 178 -4.50 -17.49 1.09
N GLU A 179 -3.55 -18.43 1.13
CA GLU A 179 -3.68 -19.65 1.92
C GLU A 179 -2.45 -19.91 2.79
N ASN A 180 -2.68 -20.33 4.03
CA ASN A 180 -1.67 -20.91 4.90
C ASN A 180 -2.27 -22.12 5.60
N ARG A 181 -1.81 -23.33 5.24
CA ARG A 181 -2.37 -24.59 5.76
C ARG A 181 -2.05 -24.81 7.23
N GLU A 182 -0.87 -24.39 7.69
CA GLU A 182 -0.44 -24.60 9.08
C GLU A 182 -1.27 -23.77 10.07
N LYS A 183 -1.70 -22.58 9.63
CA LYS A 183 -2.55 -21.67 10.42
C LYS A 183 -4.03 -21.74 10.04
N GLU A 184 -4.42 -22.69 9.20
CA GLU A 184 -5.79 -22.87 8.71
C GLU A 184 -6.38 -21.60 8.09
N ILE A 185 -5.54 -20.82 7.38
CA ILE A 185 -5.96 -19.59 6.70
C ILE A 185 -6.36 -19.95 5.26
N SER A 186 -7.59 -19.59 4.87
CA SER A 186 -8.09 -19.70 3.51
C SER A 186 -8.94 -18.45 3.21
N LEU A 187 -8.38 -17.54 2.43
CA LEU A 187 -9.00 -16.28 2.05
C LEU A 187 -9.24 -16.28 0.55
N CYS A 188 -10.41 -15.80 0.12
CA CYS A 188 -10.76 -15.71 -1.29
C CYS A 188 -11.48 -14.39 -1.57
N ALA A 189 -10.77 -13.41 -2.11
CA ALA A 189 -11.32 -12.11 -2.46
C ALA A 189 -11.58 -12.00 -3.97
N VAL A 190 -12.54 -11.15 -4.35
CA VAL A 190 -12.85 -10.84 -5.73
C VAL A 190 -12.50 -9.38 -6.02
N VAL A 191 -11.57 -9.18 -6.96
CA VAL A 191 -11.08 -7.85 -7.33
C VAL A 191 -11.33 -7.59 -8.81
N LYS A 192 -11.94 -6.45 -9.10
CA LYS A 192 -12.16 -5.95 -10.45
C LYS A 192 -11.09 -4.92 -10.81
N LYS A 193 -10.40 -5.13 -11.91
CA LYS A 193 -9.52 -4.16 -12.55
C LYS A 193 -10.23 -3.55 -13.75
N THR A 194 -10.36 -2.23 -13.79
CA THR A 194 -10.75 -1.48 -14.99
C THR A 194 -9.56 -0.70 -15.50
N GLU A 195 -9.36 -0.68 -16.82
CA GLU A 195 -8.29 0.05 -17.46
C GLU A 195 -8.82 0.76 -18.71
N ARG A 196 -8.69 2.09 -18.76
CA ARG A 196 -8.98 2.86 -19.97
C ARG A 196 -7.87 2.66 -21.00
N LYS A 197 -8.24 2.38 -22.24
CA LYS A 197 -7.30 2.25 -23.36
C LYS A 197 -6.93 3.62 -23.89
N GLY A 198 -5.68 3.81 -24.30
CA GLY A 198 -5.20 5.07 -24.87
C GLY A 198 -3.81 5.44 -24.38
N LEU A 199 -3.38 6.66 -24.72
CA LEU A 199 -2.09 7.19 -24.26
C LEU A 199 -2.08 7.45 -22.75
N ILE A 200 -3.21 7.92 -22.21
CA ILE A 200 -3.42 8.03 -20.76
C ILE A 200 -4.28 6.84 -20.35
N ARG A 201 -3.72 6.02 -19.48
CA ARG A 201 -4.35 4.78 -19.01
C ARG A 201 -4.79 4.96 -17.57
N GLU A 202 -6.05 5.32 -17.39
CA GLU A 202 -6.66 5.30 -16.07
C GLU A 202 -6.88 3.84 -15.66
N LYS A 203 -6.32 3.46 -14.50
CA LYS A 203 -6.46 2.12 -13.92
C LYS A 203 -7.10 2.22 -12.55
N LYS A 204 -8.09 1.39 -12.32
CA LYS A 204 -8.74 1.27 -11.01
C LYS A 204 -8.85 -0.21 -10.62
N TYR A 205 -8.52 -0.48 -9.36
CA TYR A 205 -8.73 -1.79 -8.74
C TYR A 205 -9.78 -1.62 -7.64
N THR A 206 -10.82 -2.43 -7.67
CA THR A 206 -11.96 -2.34 -6.74
C THR A 206 -12.26 -3.70 -6.16
N VAL A 207 -12.45 -3.78 -4.86
CA VAL A 207 -12.86 -5.02 -4.18
C VAL A 207 -14.37 -5.19 -4.36
N SER A 208 -14.80 -6.31 -4.93
CA SER A 208 -16.20 -6.71 -5.02
C SER A 208 -16.59 -7.62 -3.85
N ASP A 209 -15.64 -8.44 -3.37
CA ASP A 209 -15.76 -9.26 -2.17
C ASP A 209 -14.37 -9.33 -1.50
N GLY A 210 -14.29 -8.98 -0.21
CA GLY A 210 -13.04 -8.98 0.55
C GLY A 210 -12.58 -10.36 1.01
N GLY A 211 -13.48 -11.34 1.13
CA GLY A 211 -13.16 -12.74 1.48
C GLY A 211 -12.33 -12.91 2.76
N GLY A 212 -12.50 -12.03 3.76
CA GLY A 212 -11.72 -12.04 5.00
C GLY A 212 -10.44 -11.16 4.94
N ILE A 213 -10.18 -10.47 3.82
CA ILE A 213 -9.15 -9.43 3.70
C ILE A 213 -9.78 -8.06 3.96
N ALA A 214 -9.11 -7.23 4.75
CA ALA A 214 -9.65 -5.97 5.22
C ALA A 214 -9.76 -4.93 4.09
N VAL A 215 -10.85 -4.20 4.08
CA VAL A 215 -11.13 -3.00 3.27
C VAL A 215 -10.75 -3.18 1.79
N ASP A 216 -9.82 -2.38 1.28
CA ASP A 216 -9.32 -2.40 -0.09
C ASP A 216 -7.97 -3.12 -0.26
N HIS A 217 -7.45 -3.76 0.78
CA HIS A 217 -6.15 -4.44 0.75
C HIS A 217 -6.08 -5.56 -0.29
N ALA A 218 -7.19 -6.25 -0.59
CA ALA A 218 -7.22 -7.24 -1.66
C ALA A 218 -6.92 -6.59 -3.04
N ALA A 219 -7.40 -5.37 -3.29
CA ALA A 219 -7.11 -4.62 -4.51
C ALA A 219 -5.63 -4.21 -4.57
N VAL A 220 -5.07 -3.78 -3.44
CA VAL A 220 -3.64 -3.43 -3.32
C VAL A 220 -2.77 -4.65 -3.62
N ILE A 221 -3.08 -5.82 -3.04
CA ILE A 221 -2.36 -7.08 -3.27
C ILE A 221 -2.41 -7.49 -4.74
N VAL A 222 -3.61 -7.50 -5.36
CA VAL A 222 -3.76 -7.88 -6.77
C VAL A 222 -2.97 -6.94 -7.67
N GLN A 223 -3.01 -5.63 -7.43
CA GLN A 223 -2.24 -4.67 -8.22
C GLN A 223 -0.73 -4.91 -8.11
N ALA A 224 -0.21 -5.10 -6.89
CA ALA A 224 1.20 -5.39 -6.65
C ALA A 224 1.63 -6.71 -7.30
N TYR A 225 0.81 -7.78 -7.14
CA TYR A 225 1.10 -9.09 -7.70
C TYR A 225 1.16 -9.06 -9.23
N LEU A 226 0.20 -8.41 -9.88
CA LEU A 226 0.19 -8.26 -11.34
C LEU A 226 1.39 -7.43 -11.83
N LEU A 227 1.80 -6.40 -11.07
CA LEU A 227 2.99 -5.61 -11.36
C LEU A 227 4.25 -6.46 -11.24
N LEU A 228 4.40 -7.24 -10.17
CA LEU A 228 5.52 -8.16 -9.97
C LEU A 228 5.62 -9.19 -11.10
N LYS A 229 4.52 -9.88 -11.42
CA LYS A 229 4.47 -10.86 -12.53
C LYS A 229 4.77 -10.23 -13.88
N LYS A 230 4.34 -9.01 -14.13
CA LYS A 230 4.68 -8.26 -15.35
C LYS A 230 6.19 -8.01 -15.42
N ARG A 231 6.82 -7.55 -14.34
CA ARG A 231 8.26 -7.26 -14.30
C ARG A 231 9.10 -8.50 -14.52
N ILE A 232 8.73 -9.63 -13.93
CA ILE A 232 9.41 -10.90 -14.13
C ILE A 232 9.44 -11.27 -15.63
N ARG A 233 8.33 -11.11 -16.33
CA ARG A 233 8.26 -11.34 -17.79
C ARG A 233 9.09 -10.37 -18.60
N GLU A 234 9.14 -9.09 -18.20
CA GLU A 234 9.87 -8.03 -18.93
C GLU A 234 11.38 -8.08 -18.70
N THR A 235 11.81 -8.48 -17.51
CA THR A 235 13.26 -8.51 -17.19
C THR A 235 13.96 -9.77 -17.65
N GLY A 236 13.20 -10.82 -18.02
CA GLY A 236 13.80 -12.10 -18.42
C GLY A 236 14.71 -12.67 -17.33
N LEU A 237 14.48 -12.34 -16.07
CA LEU A 237 15.16 -12.96 -14.93
C LEU A 237 14.75 -14.43 -14.89
N LEU A 238 15.45 -15.21 -15.69
CA LEU A 238 15.39 -16.66 -15.79
C LEU A 238 16.45 -17.28 -14.88
#